data_82a18c9e8b7c82749bc6ffcff67a7303
#
_entry.id   82a18c9e8b7c82749bc6ffcff67a7303
#
_cell.length_a   1.000
_cell.length_b   1.000
_cell.length_c   1.000
_cell.angle_alpha   90.00
_cell.angle_beta   90.00
_cell.angle_gamma   90.00
#
_symmetry.space_group_name_H-M   'P 1'
#
loop_
_entity.id
_entity.type
_entity.pdbx_description
1 polymer ?
#
loop_
_entity_poly.entity_id
_entity_poly.type
_entity_poly.pdbx_seq_one_letter_code
_entity_poly.pdbx_strand_id
1 'polypeptide(L)'
;GECDIAIINNYYFGKLKYSEDPKQREWIKNLLLIFPNQGINDRGAHINISGGGVAKYSKNKESAIALLEFLTSPDAQKLYGEINFEYPVNSRVSSTKELISWGEFKEDRLPIIKIAELAPNAQKIIDRVGW
;
A
#
# COMPACT_ATOMS: atom_id res chain seq x y z
N GLY A 1 22.32 12.63 0.09
CA GLY A 1 21.35 12.19 -0.87
C GLY A 1 20.88 13.31 -1.78
N GLU A 2 20.09 12.99 -2.76
CA GLU A 2 19.48 13.97 -3.67
C GLU A 2 18.25 14.62 -3.03
N CYS A 3 17.60 13.93 -2.09
CA CYS A 3 16.48 14.47 -1.31
C CYS A 3 16.51 13.93 0.13
N ASP A 4 15.91 14.69 1.04
CA ASP A 4 15.79 14.32 2.46
C ASP A 4 14.48 13.57 2.75
N ILE A 5 13.45 13.78 1.93
CA ILE A 5 12.12 13.16 2.07
C ILE A 5 11.65 12.66 0.71
N ALA A 6 11.13 11.43 0.68
CA ALA A 6 10.47 10.85 -0.49
C ALA A 6 9.06 10.34 -0.12
N ILE A 7 8.09 10.58 -0.99
CA ILE A 7 6.73 10.03 -0.84
C ILE A 7 6.65 8.75 -1.67
N ILE A 8 6.42 7.62 -1.00
CA ILE A 8 6.40 6.30 -1.61
C ILE A 8 5.29 5.43 -1.01
N ASN A 9 4.93 4.35 -1.68
CA ASN A 9 4.19 3.27 -1.03
C ASN A 9 5.11 2.53 -0.06
N ASN A 10 4.60 2.18 1.11
CA ASN A 10 5.35 1.54 2.19
C ASN A 10 6.01 0.21 1.78
N TYR A 11 5.40 -0.55 0.87
CA TYR A 11 5.96 -1.82 0.42
C TYR A 11 7.33 -1.67 -0.28
N TYR A 12 7.63 -0.51 -0.87
CA TYR A 12 8.97 -0.26 -1.44
C TYR A 12 10.05 -0.23 -0.36
N PHE A 13 9.74 0.25 0.84
CA PHE A 13 10.66 0.18 1.98
C PHE A 13 10.99 -1.28 2.32
N GLY A 14 9.96 -2.15 2.39
CA GLY A 14 10.17 -3.59 2.59
C GLY A 14 11.01 -4.22 1.48
N LYS A 15 10.69 -3.93 0.22
CA LYS A 15 11.43 -4.45 -0.93
C LYS A 15 12.90 -4.03 -0.94
N LEU A 16 13.21 -2.80 -0.55
CA LEU A 16 14.60 -2.35 -0.40
C LEU A 16 15.32 -3.06 0.74
N LYS A 17 14.65 -3.23 1.89
CA LYS A 17 15.22 -3.87 3.07
C LYS A 17 15.61 -5.33 2.82
N TYR A 18 14.82 -6.05 2.04
CA TYR A 18 15.00 -7.45 1.71
C TYR A 18 15.49 -7.68 0.27
N SER A 19 16.03 -6.65 -0.37
CA SER A 19 16.56 -6.76 -1.73
C SER A 19 17.74 -7.74 -1.79
N GLU A 20 17.88 -8.45 -2.90
CA GLU A 20 19.05 -9.26 -3.19
C GLU A 20 20.30 -8.40 -3.44
N ASP A 21 20.13 -7.15 -3.90
CA ASP A 21 21.23 -6.20 -4.11
C ASP A 21 21.75 -5.67 -2.77
N PRO A 22 23.03 -5.95 -2.41
CA PRO A 22 23.64 -5.44 -1.19
C PRO A 22 23.65 -3.90 -1.08
N LYS A 23 23.72 -3.19 -2.20
CA LYS A 23 23.68 -1.72 -2.22
C LYS A 23 22.34 -1.19 -1.74
N GLN A 24 21.23 -1.79 -2.20
CA GLN A 24 19.90 -1.40 -1.77
C GLN A 24 19.70 -1.65 -0.26
N ARG A 25 20.19 -2.78 0.24
CA ARG A 25 20.18 -3.06 1.69
C ARG A 25 21.03 -2.08 2.50
N GLU A 26 22.07 -1.52 1.90
CA GLU A 26 22.87 -0.49 2.57
C GLU A 26 22.14 0.86 2.63
N TRP A 27 21.46 1.23 1.54
CA TRP A 27 20.70 2.48 1.51
C TRP A 27 19.62 2.54 2.58
N ILE A 28 18.91 1.43 2.79
CA ILE A 28 17.78 1.37 3.72
C ILE A 28 18.19 1.62 5.18
N LYS A 29 19.45 1.37 5.55
CA LYS A 29 19.95 1.61 6.91
C LYS A 29 19.88 3.08 7.33
N ASN A 30 19.87 3.98 6.36
CA ASN A 30 19.81 5.42 6.57
C ASN A 30 18.42 6.00 6.32
N LEU A 31 17.41 5.16 6.08
CA LEU A 31 16.05 5.57 5.81
C LEU A 31 15.14 5.24 7.00
N LEU A 32 14.20 6.12 7.25
CA LEU A 32 13.15 5.93 8.23
C LEU A 32 11.78 5.97 7.53
N LEU A 33 10.95 4.96 7.77
CA LEU A 33 9.57 4.96 7.31
C LEU A 33 8.72 5.78 8.27
N ILE A 34 8.00 6.76 7.75
CA ILE A 34 7.12 7.63 8.52
C ILE A 34 5.72 7.60 7.91
N PHE A 35 4.73 7.34 8.73
CA PHE A 35 3.32 7.51 8.36
C PHE A 35 2.90 8.96 8.67
N PRO A 36 2.45 9.76 7.68
CA PRO A 36 2.10 11.15 7.90
C PRO A 36 0.74 11.30 8.63
N ASN A 37 0.44 12.53 9.08
CA ASN A 37 -0.86 12.92 9.63
C ASN A 37 -1.30 12.08 10.84
N GLN A 38 -0.40 11.86 11.80
CA GLN A 38 -0.66 11.03 12.97
C GLN A 38 -1.07 11.83 14.23
N GLY A 39 -1.14 13.17 14.18
CA GLY A 39 -1.62 14.00 15.27
C GLY A 39 -3.08 13.73 15.62
N ILE A 40 -3.50 14.14 16.83
CA ILE A 40 -4.85 13.83 17.36
C ILE A 40 -5.98 14.33 16.44
N ASN A 41 -5.79 15.49 15.81
CA ASN A 41 -6.77 16.10 14.90
C ASN A 41 -6.45 15.86 13.41
N ASP A 42 -5.39 15.12 13.10
CA ASP A 42 -5.01 14.83 11.73
C ASP A 42 -5.88 13.72 11.14
N ARG A 43 -5.93 13.66 9.83
CA ARG A 43 -6.80 12.72 9.09
C ARG A 43 -6.25 11.28 9.03
N GLY A 44 -4.97 11.07 9.29
CA GLY A 44 -4.30 9.79 9.13
C GLY A 44 -3.50 9.68 7.84
N ALA A 45 -2.78 8.57 7.69
CA ALA A 45 -2.03 8.26 6.47
C ALA A 45 -2.97 7.79 5.36
N HIS A 46 -2.72 8.23 4.12
CA HIS A 46 -3.45 7.75 2.95
C HIS A 46 -3.32 6.24 2.80
N ILE A 47 -4.44 5.56 2.58
CA ILE A 47 -4.49 4.12 2.28
C ILE A 47 -4.66 3.94 0.78
N ASN A 48 -3.68 3.28 0.16
CA ASN A 48 -3.80 2.75 -1.19
C ASN A 48 -4.18 1.27 -1.10
N ILE A 49 -4.93 0.76 -2.07
CA ILE A 49 -5.37 -0.64 -2.10
C ILE A 49 -4.99 -1.32 -3.40
N SER A 50 -4.61 -2.59 -3.29
CA SER A 50 -4.56 -3.50 -4.43
C SER A 50 -5.94 -4.10 -4.65
N GLY A 51 -6.37 -4.16 -5.89
CA GLY A 51 -7.71 -4.65 -6.21
C GLY A 51 -7.74 -5.46 -7.50
N GLY A 52 -8.79 -6.23 -7.68
CA GLY A 52 -9.04 -7.00 -8.88
C GLY A 52 -10.51 -6.94 -9.28
N GLY A 53 -10.80 -7.23 -10.54
CA GLY A 53 -12.17 -7.28 -11.05
C GLY A 53 -12.32 -8.29 -12.18
N VAL A 54 -13.54 -8.76 -12.37
CA VAL A 54 -13.88 -9.66 -13.49
C VAL A 54 -14.18 -8.81 -14.72
N ALA A 55 -13.45 -9.03 -15.81
CA ALA A 55 -13.70 -8.33 -17.07
C ALA A 55 -15.12 -8.63 -17.57
N LYS A 56 -15.83 -7.60 -18.05
CA LYS A 56 -17.24 -7.69 -18.50
C LYS A 56 -17.49 -8.84 -19.49
N TYR A 57 -16.57 -9.06 -20.40
CA TYR A 57 -16.68 -10.06 -21.47
C TYR A 57 -15.83 -11.31 -21.23
N SER A 58 -15.38 -11.54 -19.98
CA SER A 58 -14.67 -12.78 -19.65
C SER A 58 -15.53 -14.00 -19.98
N LYS A 59 -14.92 -15.00 -20.62
CA LYS A 59 -15.53 -16.31 -20.87
C LYS A 59 -15.44 -17.24 -19.66
N ASN A 60 -14.57 -16.92 -18.69
CA ASN A 60 -14.28 -17.74 -17.51
C ASN A 60 -14.67 -17.00 -16.22
N LYS A 61 -15.88 -16.44 -16.15
CA LYS A 61 -16.31 -15.60 -15.03
C LYS A 61 -16.30 -16.32 -13.69
N GLU A 62 -16.76 -17.58 -13.65
CA GLU A 62 -16.79 -18.38 -12.43
C GLU A 62 -15.37 -18.60 -11.87
N SER A 63 -14.43 -18.99 -12.73
CA SER A 63 -13.02 -19.14 -12.32
C SER A 63 -12.39 -17.83 -11.88
N ALA A 64 -12.75 -16.70 -12.52
CA ALA A 64 -12.26 -15.38 -12.14
C ALA A 64 -12.81 -14.97 -10.77
N ILE A 65 -14.08 -15.25 -10.48
CA ILE A 65 -14.68 -15.01 -9.16
C ILE A 65 -13.98 -15.88 -8.11
N ALA A 66 -13.83 -17.18 -8.37
CA ALA A 66 -13.13 -18.08 -7.45
C ALA A 66 -11.69 -17.62 -7.15
N LEU A 67 -10.99 -17.08 -8.15
CA LEU A 67 -9.67 -16.47 -7.95
C LEU A 67 -9.76 -15.25 -7.02
N LEU A 68 -10.70 -14.34 -7.23
CA LEU A 68 -10.86 -13.17 -6.37
C LEU A 68 -11.20 -13.55 -4.93
N GLU A 69 -12.06 -14.56 -4.74
CA GLU A 69 -12.37 -15.11 -3.42
C GLU A 69 -11.13 -15.72 -2.75
N PHE A 70 -10.33 -16.47 -3.51
CA PHE A 70 -9.05 -16.98 -3.02
C PHE A 70 -8.09 -15.87 -2.61
N LEU A 71 -7.96 -14.80 -3.41
CA LEU A 71 -7.08 -13.68 -3.10
C LEU A 71 -7.45 -12.94 -1.80
N THR A 72 -8.70 -13.03 -1.37
CA THR A 72 -9.15 -12.49 -0.07
C THR A 72 -9.12 -13.51 1.08
N SER A 73 -8.75 -14.76 0.79
CA SER A 73 -8.63 -15.83 1.78
C SER A 73 -7.49 -15.56 2.77
N PRO A 74 -7.53 -16.14 3.99
CA PRO A 74 -6.44 -16.01 4.95
C PRO A 74 -5.07 -16.41 4.39
N ASP A 75 -5.00 -17.47 3.62
CA ASP A 75 -3.75 -17.99 3.08
C ASP A 75 -3.13 -17.02 2.06
N ALA A 76 -3.92 -16.51 1.12
CA ALA A 76 -3.45 -15.53 0.16
C ALA A 76 -3.06 -14.22 0.82
N GLN A 77 -3.84 -13.73 1.78
CA GLN A 77 -3.57 -12.49 2.50
C GLN A 77 -2.29 -12.55 3.34
N LYS A 78 -1.97 -13.72 3.89
CA LYS A 78 -0.69 -13.96 4.56
C LYS A 78 0.49 -13.84 3.59
N LEU A 79 0.36 -14.44 2.39
CA LEU A 79 1.38 -14.36 1.35
C LEU A 79 1.63 -12.91 0.89
N TYR A 80 0.58 -12.10 0.73
CA TYR A 80 0.72 -10.67 0.42
C TYR A 80 1.55 -9.94 1.46
N GLY A 81 1.30 -10.19 2.74
CA GLY A 81 2.09 -9.60 3.81
C GLY A 81 3.54 -10.04 3.83
N GLU A 82 3.82 -11.33 3.56
CA GLU A 82 5.16 -11.90 3.61
C GLU A 82 6.02 -11.55 2.39
N ILE A 83 5.41 -11.48 1.19
CA ILE A 83 6.15 -11.32 -0.07
C ILE A 83 6.12 -9.86 -0.55
N ASN A 84 4.96 -9.21 -0.46
CA ASN A 84 4.76 -7.88 -0.99
C ASN A 84 4.77 -6.78 0.07
N PHE A 85 4.83 -7.13 1.36
CA PHE A 85 4.76 -6.15 2.45
C PHE A 85 3.47 -5.32 2.42
N GLU A 86 2.35 -5.95 2.07
CA GLU A 86 1.02 -5.35 2.07
C GLU A 86 0.26 -5.74 3.34
N TYR A 87 -0.48 -4.78 3.92
CA TYR A 87 -1.36 -5.07 5.05
C TYR A 87 -2.56 -5.89 4.60
N PRO A 88 -2.97 -6.91 5.38
CA PRO A 88 -4.11 -7.75 5.00
C PRO A 88 -5.42 -6.96 5.04
N VAL A 89 -6.28 -7.12 4.03
CA VAL A 89 -7.65 -6.59 4.06
C VAL A 89 -8.63 -7.52 4.80
N ASN A 90 -8.24 -8.78 5.01
CA ASN A 90 -9.03 -9.74 5.79
C ASN A 90 -8.71 -9.55 7.29
N SER A 91 -9.67 -9.08 8.05
CA SER A 91 -9.52 -8.79 9.49
C SER A 91 -9.19 -10.01 10.37
N ARG A 92 -9.32 -11.22 9.84
CA ARG A 92 -8.92 -12.47 10.52
C ARG A 92 -7.44 -12.81 10.36
N VAL A 93 -6.71 -12.05 9.53
CA VAL A 93 -5.29 -12.25 9.27
C VAL A 93 -4.49 -11.17 9.97
N SER A 94 -3.57 -11.57 10.84
CA SER A 94 -2.65 -10.64 11.48
C SER A 94 -1.57 -10.17 10.50
N SER A 95 -1.16 -8.92 10.64
CA SER A 95 0.01 -8.40 9.93
C SER A 95 1.26 -9.19 10.26
N THR A 96 2.21 -9.24 9.32
CA THR A 96 3.50 -9.92 9.52
C THR A 96 4.34 -9.19 10.57
N LYS A 97 5.32 -9.87 11.12
CA LYS A 97 6.27 -9.27 12.07
C LYS A 97 6.97 -8.04 11.49
N GLU A 98 7.26 -8.06 10.20
CA GLU A 98 7.87 -6.91 9.51
C GLU A 98 6.92 -5.72 9.49
N LEU A 99 5.69 -5.90 9.07
CA LEU A 99 4.68 -4.83 9.05
C LEU A 99 4.41 -4.27 10.45
N ILE A 100 4.35 -5.14 11.47
CA ILE A 100 4.21 -4.73 12.87
C ILE A 100 5.40 -3.89 13.32
N SER A 101 6.62 -4.22 12.86
CA SER A 101 7.83 -3.48 13.23
C SER A 101 7.87 -2.04 12.69
N TRP A 102 7.04 -1.72 11.69
CA TRP A 102 6.91 -0.36 11.15
C TRP A 102 6.06 0.56 12.03
N GLY A 103 5.46 0.03 13.09
CA GLY A 103 4.62 0.74 14.02
C GLY A 103 3.14 0.77 13.62
N GLU A 104 2.34 1.17 14.59
CA GLU A 104 0.92 1.43 14.37
C GLU A 104 0.73 2.80 13.75
N PHE A 105 -0.30 2.94 12.91
CA PHE A 105 -0.65 4.22 12.32
C PHE A 105 -2.15 4.39 12.21
N LYS A 106 -2.58 5.63 12.27
CA LYS A 106 -3.96 6.03 11.98
C LYS A 106 -4.14 6.12 10.47
N GLU A 107 -5.09 5.35 9.95
CA GLU A 107 -5.47 5.37 8.54
C GLU A 107 -6.40 6.55 8.21
N ASP A 108 -6.26 7.11 7.01
CA ASP A 108 -7.22 8.05 6.48
C ASP A 108 -8.49 7.31 6.04
N ARG A 109 -9.61 7.72 6.59
CA ARG A 109 -10.92 7.11 6.33
C ARG A 109 -11.67 7.71 5.12
N LEU A 110 -10.98 8.51 4.29
CA LEU A 110 -11.60 9.05 3.08
C LEU A 110 -12.01 7.89 2.15
N PRO A 111 -13.30 7.78 1.79
CA PRO A 111 -13.76 6.71 0.92
C PRO A 111 -13.06 6.76 -0.45
N ILE A 112 -12.67 5.61 -0.99
CA ILE A 112 -11.97 5.51 -2.28
C ILE A 112 -12.74 6.16 -3.41
N ILE A 113 -14.07 6.08 -3.39
CA ILE A 113 -14.89 6.77 -4.39
C ILE A 113 -14.67 8.29 -4.36
N LYS A 114 -14.47 8.87 -3.17
CA LYS A 114 -14.17 10.30 -3.04
C LYS A 114 -12.78 10.64 -3.58
N ILE A 115 -11.81 9.76 -3.42
CA ILE A 115 -10.48 9.91 -4.02
C ILE A 115 -10.62 9.93 -5.54
N ALA A 116 -11.38 9.01 -6.12
CA ALA A 116 -11.64 8.96 -7.55
C ALA A 116 -12.33 10.23 -8.07
N GLU A 117 -13.33 10.76 -7.35
CA GLU A 117 -14.03 12.01 -7.70
C GLU A 117 -13.07 13.23 -7.66
N LEU A 118 -12.10 13.24 -6.76
CA LEU A 118 -11.15 14.33 -6.60
C LEU A 118 -9.93 14.25 -7.56
N ALA A 119 -9.67 13.07 -8.13
CA ALA A 119 -8.48 12.83 -8.95
C ALA A 119 -8.31 13.83 -10.11
N PRO A 120 -9.35 14.27 -10.87
CA PRO A 120 -9.17 15.25 -11.94
C PRO A 120 -8.71 16.63 -11.42
N ASN A 121 -9.14 17.02 -10.22
CA ASN A 121 -8.71 18.27 -9.60
C ASN A 121 -7.31 18.16 -9.01
N ALA A 122 -6.97 17.03 -8.42
CA ALA A 122 -5.64 16.73 -7.94
C ALA A 122 -4.61 16.82 -9.09
N GLN A 123 -4.92 16.24 -10.26
CA GLN A 123 -4.05 16.31 -11.44
C GLN A 123 -3.79 17.76 -11.85
N LYS A 124 -4.81 18.62 -11.88
CA LYS A 124 -4.63 20.05 -12.20
C LYS A 124 -3.72 20.78 -11.22
N ILE A 125 -3.74 20.37 -9.94
CA ILE A 125 -2.85 20.94 -8.91
C ILE A 125 -1.42 20.47 -9.14
N ILE A 126 -1.24 19.16 -9.39
CA ILE A 126 0.05 18.54 -9.72
C ILE A 126 0.70 19.26 -10.91
N ASP A 127 -0.05 19.44 -12.01
CA ASP A 127 0.42 20.11 -13.22
C ASP A 127 0.81 21.58 -12.94
N ARG A 128 0.03 22.25 -12.09
CA ARG A 128 0.28 23.68 -11.75
C ARG A 128 1.54 23.88 -10.93
N VAL A 129 1.86 22.98 -10.03
CA VAL A 129 3.04 23.09 -9.14
C VAL A 129 4.29 22.45 -9.73
N GLY A 130 4.18 21.79 -10.88
CA GLY A 130 5.30 21.15 -11.56
C GLY A 130 5.85 19.92 -10.85
N TRP A 131 4.97 19.20 -10.16
CA TRP A 131 5.33 17.97 -9.44
C TRP A 131 5.53 16.80 -10.38
#